data_d8ce2d23a4037cdfcee9c65b385a43d7
#
_entry.id   d8ce2d23a4037cdfcee9c65b385a43d7
#
_cell.length_a   1.000
_cell.length_b   1.000
_cell.length_c   1.000
_cell.angle_alpha   90.00
_cell.angle_beta   90.00
_cell.angle_gamma   90.00
#
_symmetry.space_group_name_H-M   'P 1'
#
loop_
_entity.id
_entity.type
_entity.pdbx_description
1 polymer ?
#
loop_
_entity_poly.entity_id
_entity_poly.type
_entity_poly.pdbx_seq_one_letter_code
_entity_poly.pdbx_strand_id
1 'polypeptide(L)'
;MLTGQRVEEIARLHVDNWDAEESIIDWSKTKNGAPHAIPVPPTAAELIESIKPNEYGWFFPSAKDPKRPVSHGTLYSFMWRQRDRGVIPVVTNRDLRRTWKTLAGQAGVPKEIRDRIQNHALHDVSSKSYDRWNYMREKRAGMAKWDKFVRAMLAKKRRLKLVA
;
A
#
# COMPACT_ATOMS: atom_id res chain seq x y z
N MET A 1 1.29 3.95 -2.79
CA MET A 1 -0.05 4.56 -2.90
C MET A 1 -1.16 3.53 -3.13
N LEU A 2 -1.02 2.55 -4.01
CA LEU A 2 -2.11 1.62 -4.37
C LEU A 2 -2.72 0.85 -3.19
N THR A 3 -1.91 0.45 -2.22
CA THR A 3 -2.36 -0.32 -1.03
C THR A 3 -2.70 0.55 0.19
N GLY A 4 -2.37 1.84 0.18
CA GLY A 4 -2.55 2.73 1.33
C GLY A 4 -1.61 2.46 2.52
N GLN A 5 -0.65 1.54 2.41
CA GLN A 5 0.23 1.14 3.50
C GLN A 5 1.36 2.13 3.77
N ARG A 6 2.05 1.97 4.90
CA ARG A 6 3.27 2.73 5.17
C ARG A 6 4.36 2.28 4.22
N VAL A 7 5.18 3.22 3.75
CA VAL A 7 6.27 2.90 2.83
C VAL A 7 7.25 1.88 3.43
N GLU A 8 7.49 1.94 4.72
CA GLU A 8 8.37 0.99 5.43
C GLU A 8 7.80 -0.43 5.46
N GLU A 9 6.47 -0.58 5.53
CA GLU A 9 5.79 -1.87 5.49
C GLU A 9 5.92 -2.48 4.09
N ILE A 10 5.66 -1.70 3.04
CA ILE A 10 5.84 -2.16 1.66
C ILE A 10 7.32 -2.41 1.33
N ALA A 11 8.25 -1.58 1.80
CA ALA A 11 9.68 -1.80 1.59
C ALA A 11 10.18 -3.14 2.16
N ARG A 12 9.52 -3.65 3.19
CA ARG A 12 9.79 -4.93 3.83
C ARG A 12 8.91 -6.07 3.33
N LEU A 13 8.33 -5.94 2.15
CA LEU A 13 7.56 -7.03 1.56
C LEU A 13 8.49 -8.20 1.24
N HIS A 14 8.14 -9.37 1.78
CA HIS A 14 8.85 -10.62 1.65
C HIS A 14 7.92 -11.70 1.10
N VAL A 15 8.44 -12.75 0.50
CA VAL A 15 7.62 -13.85 -0.02
C VAL A 15 6.74 -14.49 1.06
N ASP A 16 7.22 -14.56 2.31
CA ASP A 16 6.47 -15.10 3.44
C ASP A 16 5.26 -14.21 3.85
N ASN A 17 5.22 -12.98 3.37
CA ASN A 17 4.12 -12.05 3.66
C ASN A 17 3.11 -11.94 2.50
N TRP A 18 3.44 -12.47 1.33
CA TRP A 18 2.63 -12.37 0.14
C TRP A 18 1.92 -13.68 -0.18
N ASP A 19 0.63 -13.69 -0.04
CA ASP A 19 -0.25 -14.75 -0.52
C ASP A 19 -0.80 -14.36 -1.89
N ALA A 20 -0.25 -14.96 -2.95
CA ALA A 20 -0.64 -14.66 -4.32
C ALA A 20 -2.02 -15.24 -4.67
N GLU A 21 -2.40 -16.38 -4.10
CA GLU A 21 -3.68 -17.04 -4.35
C GLU A 21 -4.84 -16.19 -3.81
N GLU A 22 -4.71 -15.72 -2.58
CA GLU A 22 -5.71 -14.89 -1.91
C GLU A 22 -5.53 -13.39 -2.19
N SER A 23 -4.43 -12.99 -2.83
CA SER A 23 -4.02 -11.58 -3.01
C SER A 23 -4.03 -10.82 -1.67
N ILE A 24 -3.36 -11.38 -0.66
CA ILE A 24 -3.25 -10.81 0.68
C ILE A 24 -1.78 -10.51 1.00
N ILE A 25 -1.54 -9.35 1.63
CA ILE A 25 -0.30 -9.14 2.37
C ILE A 25 -0.60 -9.26 3.85
N ASP A 26 0.13 -10.15 4.53
CA ASP A 26 0.00 -10.40 5.97
C ASP A 26 1.33 -10.15 6.69
N TRP A 27 1.34 -9.17 7.58
CA TRP A 27 2.46 -8.91 8.47
C TRP A 27 2.14 -9.42 9.87
N SER A 28 2.88 -10.41 10.34
CA SER A 28 2.77 -10.93 11.71
C SER A 28 3.06 -9.85 12.76
N LYS A 29 3.87 -8.83 12.42
CA LYS A 29 4.23 -7.72 13.30
C LYS A 29 4.43 -6.43 12.51
N THR A 30 3.70 -5.38 12.91
CA THR A 30 3.82 -4.04 12.33
C THR A 30 4.46 -3.07 13.32
N LYS A 31 4.62 -1.79 12.93
CA LYS A 31 5.12 -0.73 13.80
C LYS A 31 4.33 -0.62 15.12
N ASN A 32 3.05 -0.95 15.10
CA ASN A 32 2.19 -0.91 16.29
C ASN A 32 2.27 -2.19 17.13
N GLY A 33 3.13 -3.16 16.75
CA GLY A 33 3.28 -4.44 17.43
C GLY A 33 2.20 -5.48 17.14
N ALA A 34 1.10 -5.11 16.49
CA ALA A 34 -0.01 -5.99 16.18
C ALA A 34 0.09 -6.59 14.76
N PRO A 35 -0.45 -7.81 14.54
CA PRO A 35 -0.61 -8.37 13.19
C PRO A 35 -1.48 -7.47 12.31
N HIS A 36 -1.22 -7.47 11.01
CA HIS A 36 -1.98 -6.68 10.06
C HIS A 36 -2.04 -7.34 8.70
N ALA A 37 -3.22 -7.78 8.31
CA ALA A 37 -3.49 -8.33 7.00
C ALA A 37 -4.36 -7.39 6.17
N ILE A 38 -4.00 -7.25 4.89
CA ILE A 38 -4.75 -6.45 3.92
C ILE A 38 -4.96 -7.22 2.61
N PRO A 39 -6.14 -7.10 2.01
CA PRO A 39 -6.32 -7.51 0.63
C PRO A 39 -5.64 -6.51 -0.30
N VAL A 40 -4.96 -7.02 -1.30
CA VAL A 40 -4.26 -6.21 -2.31
C VAL A 40 -5.17 -6.06 -3.52
N PRO A 41 -5.41 -4.82 -4.02
CA PRO A 41 -6.25 -4.63 -5.19
C PRO A 41 -5.55 -5.14 -6.45
N PRO A 42 -6.30 -5.59 -7.49
CA PRO A 42 -5.74 -6.21 -8.69
C PRO A 42 -4.60 -5.42 -9.34
N THR A 43 -4.76 -4.10 -9.50
CA THR A 43 -3.69 -3.24 -10.06
C THR A 43 -2.39 -3.29 -9.24
N ALA A 44 -2.46 -3.48 -7.93
CA ALA A 44 -1.26 -3.59 -7.09
C ALA A 44 -0.72 -5.02 -7.08
N ALA A 45 -1.57 -6.04 -7.13
CA ALA A 45 -1.17 -7.44 -7.24
C ALA A 45 -0.37 -7.68 -8.54
N GLU A 46 -0.89 -7.23 -9.68
CA GLU A 46 -0.21 -7.28 -10.98
C GLU A 46 1.21 -6.68 -10.91
N LEU A 47 1.38 -5.55 -10.18
CA LEU A 47 2.69 -4.94 -9.99
C LEU A 47 3.61 -5.77 -9.08
N ILE A 48 3.10 -6.35 -8.00
CA ILE A 48 3.88 -7.21 -7.10
C ILE A 48 4.35 -8.45 -7.87
N GLU A 49 3.47 -9.11 -8.59
CA GLU A 49 3.76 -10.32 -9.38
C GLU A 49 4.74 -10.05 -10.53
N SER A 50 4.79 -8.83 -11.05
CA SER A 50 5.77 -8.43 -12.05
C SER A 50 7.20 -8.30 -11.50
N ILE A 51 7.36 -8.26 -10.17
CA ILE A 51 8.65 -8.13 -9.49
C ILE A 51 9.13 -9.50 -9.05
N LYS A 52 10.30 -9.93 -9.56
CA LYS A 52 10.93 -11.17 -9.09
C LYS A 52 11.63 -10.89 -7.75
N PRO A 53 11.25 -11.58 -6.65
CA PRO A 53 11.97 -11.48 -5.39
C PRO A 53 13.43 -11.95 -5.56
N ASN A 54 14.34 -11.42 -4.73
CA ASN A 54 15.71 -11.89 -4.73
C ASN A 54 15.84 -13.28 -4.04
N GLU A 55 17.04 -13.84 -4.03
CA GLU A 55 17.33 -15.17 -3.41
C GLU A 55 17.02 -15.22 -1.90
N TYR A 56 16.92 -14.08 -1.23
CA TYR A 56 16.54 -13.97 0.19
C TYR A 56 15.05 -13.67 0.40
N GLY A 57 14.22 -13.72 -0.65
CA GLY A 57 12.78 -13.55 -0.57
C GLY A 57 12.28 -12.08 -0.54
N TRP A 58 13.17 -11.08 -0.64
CA TRP A 58 12.77 -9.67 -0.63
C TRP A 58 12.31 -9.21 -2.02
N PHE A 59 11.13 -8.61 -2.09
CA PHE A 59 10.67 -7.91 -3.31
C PHE A 59 11.43 -6.61 -3.55
N PHE A 60 11.88 -5.96 -2.49
CA PHE A 60 12.62 -4.70 -2.55
C PHE A 60 13.93 -4.82 -1.76
N PRO A 61 14.93 -5.54 -2.27
CA PRO A 61 16.20 -5.73 -1.57
C PRO A 61 17.02 -4.44 -1.50
N SER A 62 17.87 -4.33 -0.48
CA SER A 62 18.87 -3.29 -0.39
C SER A 62 20.01 -3.55 -1.39
N ALA A 63 20.43 -2.52 -2.13
CA ALA A 63 21.57 -2.62 -3.02
C ALA A 63 22.92 -2.78 -2.28
N LYS A 64 22.98 -2.39 -0.98
CA LYS A 64 24.19 -2.53 -0.16
C LYS A 64 24.32 -3.89 0.51
N ASP A 65 23.19 -4.47 0.88
CA ASP A 65 23.10 -5.77 1.55
C ASP A 65 21.84 -6.48 1.08
N PRO A 66 21.92 -7.38 0.09
CA PRO A 66 20.76 -8.08 -0.45
C PRO A 66 19.99 -8.94 0.55
N LYS A 67 20.60 -9.30 1.68
CA LYS A 67 19.95 -10.02 2.78
C LYS A 67 18.92 -9.16 3.55
N ARG A 68 18.88 -7.86 3.28
CA ARG A 68 17.99 -6.91 3.95
C ARG A 68 17.09 -6.19 2.94
N PRO A 69 15.92 -5.75 3.37
CA PRO A 69 15.07 -4.91 2.53
C PRO A 69 15.68 -3.52 2.35
N VAL A 70 15.23 -2.82 1.33
CA VAL A 70 15.58 -1.42 1.10
C VAL A 70 15.21 -0.55 2.31
N SER A 71 16.09 0.38 2.68
CA SER A 71 15.86 1.26 3.82
C SER A 71 14.89 2.40 3.49
N HIS A 72 14.20 2.91 4.51
CA HIS A 72 13.37 4.12 4.38
C HIS A 72 14.18 5.32 3.85
N GLY A 73 15.44 5.48 4.32
CA GLY A 73 16.32 6.55 3.84
C GLY A 73 16.63 6.46 2.35
N THR A 74 16.83 5.25 1.83
CA THR A 74 17.05 5.03 0.39
C THR A 74 15.81 5.42 -0.42
N LEU A 75 14.61 5.03 0.03
CA LEU A 75 13.36 5.40 -0.63
C LEU A 75 13.09 6.90 -0.56
N TYR A 76 13.39 7.54 0.57
CA TYR A 76 13.29 8.99 0.73
C TYR A 76 14.22 9.71 -0.25
N SER A 77 15.48 9.29 -0.32
CA SER A 77 16.47 9.87 -1.25
C SER A 77 16.08 9.63 -2.72
N PHE A 78 15.48 8.49 -3.05
CA PHE A 78 14.94 8.23 -4.37
C PHE A 78 13.83 9.23 -4.73
N MET A 79 12.84 9.39 -3.87
CA MET A 79 11.73 10.34 -4.06
C MET A 79 12.27 11.78 -4.22
N TRP A 80 13.23 12.16 -3.39
CA TRP A 80 13.85 13.48 -3.47
C TRP A 80 14.51 13.70 -4.84
N ARG A 81 15.31 12.74 -5.33
CA ARG A 81 15.94 12.83 -6.66
C ARG A 81 14.92 12.91 -7.79
N GLN A 82 13.79 12.18 -7.71
CA GLN A 82 12.76 12.28 -8.75
C GLN A 82 12.05 13.64 -8.75
N ARG A 83 11.86 14.24 -7.59
CA ARG A 83 11.38 15.62 -7.45
C ARG A 83 12.33 16.63 -8.05
N ASP A 84 13.61 16.52 -7.68
CA ASP A 84 14.66 17.42 -8.16
C ASP A 84 14.78 17.41 -9.69
N ARG A 85 14.58 16.24 -10.29
CA ARG A 85 14.54 16.07 -11.76
C ARG A 85 13.21 16.50 -12.41
N GLY A 86 12.25 16.97 -11.66
CA GLY A 86 10.92 17.33 -12.17
C GLY A 86 10.06 16.15 -12.66
N VAL A 87 10.45 14.90 -12.37
CA VAL A 87 9.72 13.69 -12.80
C VAL A 87 8.42 13.52 -12.02
N ILE A 88 8.44 13.88 -10.74
CA ILE A 88 7.27 13.84 -9.86
C ILE A 88 7.09 15.20 -9.17
N PRO A 89 5.85 15.55 -8.79
CA PRO A 89 5.60 16.77 -8.03
C PRO A 89 6.22 16.70 -6.63
N VAL A 90 6.20 17.83 -5.91
CA VAL A 90 6.68 17.92 -4.53
C VAL A 90 5.74 17.14 -3.61
N VAL A 91 6.05 15.86 -3.43
CA VAL A 91 5.31 14.93 -2.56
C VAL A 91 6.25 14.13 -1.67
N THR A 92 5.77 13.74 -0.50
CA THR A 92 6.47 12.86 0.43
C THR A 92 5.81 11.48 0.47
N ASN A 93 6.49 10.49 1.03
CA ASN A 93 5.91 9.18 1.26
C ASN A 93 4.65 9.24 2.16
N ARG A 94 4.60 10.18 3.09
CA ARG A 94 3.43 10.43 3.94
C ARG A 94 2.25 10.97 3.12
N ASP A 95 2.53 11.84 2.16
CA ASP A 95 1.47 12.41 1.31
C ASP A 95 0.83 11.35 0.42
N LEU A 96 1.60 10.39 -0.09
CA LEU A 96 1.05 9.26 -0.84
C LEU A 96 0.01 8.48 -0.03
N ARG A 97 0.28 8.26 1.26
CA ARG A 97 -0.65 7.56 2.15
C ARG A 97 -1.86 8.41 2.52
N ARG A 98 -1.68 9.73 2.72
CA ARG A 98 -2.78 10.68 2.95
C ARG A 98 -3.66 10.80 1.72
N THR A 99 -3.07 10.90 0.54
CA THR A 99 -3.78 10.93 -0.74
C THR A 99 -4.64 9.69 -0.92
N TRP A 100 -4.08 8.49 -0.64
CA TRP A 100 -4.88 7.28 -0.64
C TRP A 100 -6.11 7.40 0.25
N LYS A 101 -5.94 7.84 1.51
CA LYS A 101 -7.05 7.97 2.47
C LYS A 101 -8.15 8.90 1.98
N THR A 102 -7.77 10.04 1.38
CA THR A 102 -8.71 11.03 0.83
C THR A 102 -9.44 10.49 -0.40
N LEU A 103 -8.68 10.00 -1.39
CA LEU A 103 -9.24 9.53 -2.65
C LEU A 103 -10.03 8.23 -2.50
N ALA A 104 -9.63 7.33 -1.60
CA ALA A 104 -10.43 6.17 -1.26
C ALA A 104 -11.78 6.55 -0.62
N GLY A 105 -11.82 7.67 0.12
CA GLY A 105 -13.09 8.26 0.57
C GLY A 105 -13.97 8.73 -0.58
N GLN A 106 -13.39 9.40 -1.57
CA GLN A 106 -14.10 9.80 -2.81
C GLN A 106 -14.57 8.59 -3.62
N ALA A 107 -13.81 7.48 -3.58
CA ALA A 107 -14.21 6.21 -4.19
C ALA A 107 -15.33 5.48 -3.43
N GLY A 108 -15.83 6.04 -2.31
CA GLY A 108 -16.92 5.47 -1.52
C GLY A 108 -16.46 4.39 -0.52
N VAL A 109 -15.18 4.38 -0.12
CA VAL A 109 -14.69 3.50 0.95
C VAL A 109 -15.00 4.15 2.30
N PRO A 110 -15.77 3.51 3.22
CA PRO A 110 -16.11 4.05 4.52
C PRO A 110 -14.89 4.42 5.35
N LYS A 111 -14.98 5.46 6.18
CA LYS A 111 -13.86 5.94 7.00
C LYS A 111 -13.28 4.84 7.89
N GLU A 112 -14.14 4.07 8.56
CA GLU A 112 -13.72 2.97 9.42
C GLU A 112 -12.89 1.93 8.66
N ILE A 113 -13.33 1.53 7.45
CA ILE A 113 -12.63 0.55 6.62
C ILE A 113 -11.29 1.12 6.14
N ARG A 114 -11.22 2.42 5.78
CA ARG A 114 -9.94 3.07 5.45
C ARG A 114 -8.97 3.08 6.63
N ASP A 115 -9.46 3.32 7.84
CA ASP A 115 -8.65 3.30 9.06
C ASP A 115 -8.12 1.89 9.36
N ARG A 116 -8.95 0.86 9.20
CA ARG A 116 -8.55 -0.54 9.35
C ARG A 116 -7.56 -1.00 8.27
N ILE A 117 -7.77 -0.61 7.00
CA ILE A 117 -6.80 -0.89 5.91
C ILE A 117 -5.46 -0.23 6.22
N GLN A 118 -5.46 0.97 6.74
CA GLN A 118 -4.22 1.68 7.08
C GLN A 118 -3.63 1.31 8.45
N ASN A 119 -4.18 0.35 9.17
CA ASN A 119 -3.73 0.01 10.52
C ASN A 119 -3.60 1.25 11.42
N HIS A 120 -4.61 2.12 11.39
CA HIS A 120 -4.71 3.22 12.35
C HIS A 120 -5.21 2.68 13.67
N ALA A 121 -4.62 3.14 14.77
CA ALA A 121 -5.11 2.81 16.09
C ALA A 121 -6.58 3.26 16.23
N LEU A 122 -7.46 2.32 16.54
CA LEU A 122 -8.82 2.64 16.92
C LEU A 122 -8.76 3.19 18.34
N HIS A 123 -9.20 4.43 18.53
CA HIS A 123 -9.15 5.10 19.84
C HIS A 123 -10.30 4.68 20.77
N ASP A 124 -11.28 3.96 20.25
CA ASP A 124 -12.41 3.47 21.01
C ASP A 124 -12.06 2.19 21.78
N VAL A 125 -12.31 2.21 23.10
CA VAL A 125 -12.04 1.10 24.03
C VAL A 125 -12.84 -0.15 23.65
N SER A 126 -14.07 0.01 23.15
CA SER A 126 -14.93 -1.11 22.74
C SER A 126 -14.34 -1.84 21.52
N SER A 127 -13.84 -1.11 20.55
CA SER A 127 -13.21 -1.68 19.36
C SER A 127 -11.88 -2.38 19.64
N LYS A 128 -11.16 -2.02 20.72
CA LYS A 128 -9.90 -2.68 21.10
C LYS A 128 -10.11 -3.99 21.85
N SER A 129 -11.12 -4.06 22.70
CA SER A 129 -11.26 -5.15 23.66
C SER A 129 -12.28 -6.22 23.26
N TYR A 130 -13.30 -5.86 22.48
CA TYR A 130 -14.44 -6.75 22.19
C TYR A 130 -14.56 -7.13 20.71
N ASP A 131 -14.02 -6.33 19.76
CA ASP A 131 -14.15 -6.61 18.34
C ASP A 131 -12.97 -7.45 17.83
N ARG A 132 -13.18 -8.76 17.69
CA ARG A 132 -12.22 -9.73 17.14
C ARG A 132 -12.41 -10.00 15.64
N TRP A 133 -13.35 -9.31 14.99
CA TRP A 133 -13.60 -9.47 13.57
C TRP A 133 -12.44 -8.92 12.73
N ASN A 134 -11.97 -9.66 11.74
CA ASN A 134 -10.81 -9.29 10.94
C ASN A 134 -11.12 -8.27 9.82
N TYR A 135 -12.39 -8.02 9.55
CA TYR A 135 -12.88 -7.09 8.52
C TYR A 135 -12.35 -7.37 7.10
N MET A 136 -11.92 -8.59 6.82
CA MET A 136 -11.31 -8.90 5.53
C MET A 136 -12.31 -8.73 4.37
N ARG A 137 -13.54 -9.13 4.56
CA ARG A 137 -14.62 -8.96 3.58
C ARG A 137 -14.86 -7.48 3.25
N GLU A 138 -14.95 -6.64 4.27
CA GLU A 138 -15.17 -5.20 4.14
C GLU A 138 -13.95 -4.50 3.55
N LYS A 139 -12.74 -4.91 3.93
CA LYS A 139 -11.49 -4.43 3.33
C LYS A 139 -11.43 -4.80 1.84
N ARG A 140 -11.78 -6.05 1.44
CA ARG A 140 -11.84 -6.47 0.03
C ARG A 140 -12.82 -5.61 -0.78
N ALA A 141 -14.03 -5.39 -0.27
CA ALA A 141 -15.01 -4.53 -0.92
C ALA A 141 -14.51 -3.07 -1.05
N GLY A 142 -13.85 -2.56 -0.02
CA GLY A 142 -13.22 -1.23 -0.05
C GLY A 142 -12.09 -1.13 -1.08
N MET A 143 -11.21 -2.13 -1.13
CA MET A 143 -10.09 -2.15 -2.08
C MET A 143 -10.56 -2.35 -3.54
N ALA A 144 -11.65 -3.08 -3.77
CA ALA A 144 -12.27 -3.19 -5.10
C ALA A 144 -12.81 -1.85 -5.60
N LYS A 145 -13.49 -1.07 -4.73
CA LYS A 145 -13.94 0.30 -5.06
C LYS A 145 -12.75 1.20 -5.38
N TRP A 146 -11.70 1.10 -4.59
CA TRP A 146 -10.47 1.85 -4.79
C TRP A 146 -9.80 1.51 -6.12
N ASP A 147 -9.65 0.23 -6.46
CA ASP A 147 -9.05 -0.23 -7.73
C ASP A 147 -9.82 0.31 -8.93
N LYS A 148 -11.15 0.19 -8.92
CA LYS A 148 -12.01 0.74 -9.97
C LYS A 148 -11.80 2.24 -10.15
N PHE A 149 -11.70 2.99 -9.06
CA PHE A 149 -11.45 4.43 -9.08
C PHE A 149 -10.08 4.76 -9.67
N VAL A 150 -9.02 4.05 -9.27
CA VAL A 150 -7.66 4.22 -9.82
C VAL A 150 -7.61 3.92 -11.30
N ARG A 151 -8.19 2.80 -11.74
CA ARG A 151 -8.24 2.42 -13.17
C ARG A 151 -8.97 3.48 -13.99
N ALA A 152 -10.06 4.03 -13.50
CA ALA A 152 -10.78 5.11 -14.16
C ALA A 152 -9.94 6.39 -14.30
N MET A 153 -9.21 6.79 -13.26
CA MET A 153 -8.28 7.93 -13.31
C MET A 153 -7.16 7.71 -14.33
N LEU A 154 -6.57 6.53 -14.36
CA LEU A 154 -5.48 6.20 -15.29
C LEU A 154 -5.98 6.17 -16.74
N ALA A 155 -7.17 5.64 -17.00
CA ALA A 155 -7.79 5.65 -18.31
C ALA A 155 -8.09 7.07 -18.82
N LYS A 156 -8.60 7.95 -17.94
CA LYS A 156 -8.83 9.37 -18.27
C LYS A 156 -7.52 10.09 -18.65
N LYS A 157 -6.46 9.88 -17.88
CA LYS A 157 -5.13 10.47 -18.16
C LYS A 157 -4.55 9.98 -19.49
N ARG A 158 -4.77 8.72 -19.83
CA ARG A 158 -4.32 8.14 -21.12
C ARG A 158 -5.04 8.77 -22.30
N ARG A 159 -6.36 8.99 -22.19
CA ARG A 159 -7.15 9.67 -23.24
C ARG A 159 -6.70 11.11 -23.47
N LEU A 160 -6.44 11.89 -22.39
CA LEU A 160 -5.98 13.26 -22.51
C LEU A 160 -4.59 13.38 -23.19
N LYS A 161 -3.70 12.39 -23.01
CA LYS A 161 -2.39 12.37 -23.70
C LYS A 161 -2.47 12.00 -25.20
N LEU A 162 -3.55 11.34 -25.63
CA LEU A 162 -3.76 10.99 -27.04
C LEU A 162 -4.40 12.11 -27.86
N VAL A 163 -4.94 13.13 -27.18
CA VAL A 163 -5.64 14.27 -27.81
C VAL A 163 -4.81 15.55 -27.76
N ALA A 164 -3.69 15.56 -27.03
CA ALA A 164 -2.69 16.64 -26.98
C ALA A 164 -1.50 16.38 -27.88
#